data_e08f13c039547e429307db82905c3599
#
_entry.id   e08f13c039547e429307db82905c3599
#
_cell.length_a   1.000
_cell.length_b   1.000
_cell.length_c   1.000
_cell.angle_alpha   90.00
_cell.angle_beta   90.00
_cell.angle_gamma   90.00
#
_symmetry.space_group_name_H-M   'P 1'
#
loop_
_entity.id
_entity.type
_entity.pdbx_description
1 polymer ?
#
loop_
_entity_poly.entity_id
_entity_poly.type
_entity_poly.pdbx_seq_one_letter_code
_entity_poly.pdbx_strand_id
1 'polypeptide(L)'
;KDSVFDIVKKQKEVGIDIISDGEMSKISYATYVKDRYNGFAGDSPRNAPSDLKRFPSYLKKLADSGGTPTYSRPCCVSEISSKGDTELIADIENLKNAMKKHNLSKGFMNSASPGVISLFLANSFYKTRTEYLAAISEAMEKEFNLISNSGLNLQLDCPDLALSRHMIFSELSDREFIKIANENMEILNHSLRKIDPSMLRMHVCWGNYEGPHIDDISISEIFEVIMSFRGNYILFESSNPRHAHEWKIFNDLKSKIPETKILIPGVVDSTSNFVEHPDLICQRLEKFVN
;
A
#
# COMPACT_ATOMS: atom_id res chain seq x y z
N LYS A 1 -1.13 -17.41 13.79
CA LYS A 1 -0.43 -17.10 15.04
C LYS A 1 1.05 -17.48 14.95
N ASP A 2 1.36 -18.77 14.72
CA ASP A 2 2.75 -19.25 14.73
C ASP A 2 3.59 -18.58 13.64
N SER A 3 3.05 -18.42 12.44
CA SER A 3 3.72 -17.71 11.34
C SER A 3 4.09 -16.26 11.69
N VAL A 4 3.25 -15.56 12.49
CA VAL A 4 3.57 -14.19 12.96
C VAL A 4 4.75 -14.23 13.93
N PHE A 5 4.79 -15.21 14.84
CA PHE A 5 5.93 -15.37 15.76
C PHE A 5 7.23 -15.68 15.01
N ASP A 6 7.16 -16.54 14.00
CA ASP A 6 8.33 -16.92 13.20
C ASP A 6 8.88 -15.75 12.38
N ILE A 7 8.00 -14.96 11.73
CA ILE A 7 8.45 -13.81 10.94
C ILE A 7 9.00 -12.68 11.83
N VAL A 8 8.42 -12.44 12.99
CA VAL A 8 8.93 -11.46 13.97
C VAL A 8 10.30 -11.89 14.49
N LYS A 9 10.49 -13.18 14.77
CA LYS A 9 11.78 -13.74 15.15
C LYS A 9 12.83 -13.51 14.08
N LYS A 10 12.51 -13.82 12.80
CA LYS A 10 13.43 -13.61 11.67
C LYS A 10 13.80 -12.14 11.49
N GLN A 11 12.83 -11.21 11.56
CA GLN A 11 13.09 -9.79 11.47
C GLN A 11 14.07 -9.32 12.56
N LYS A 12 13.90 -9.79 13.80
CA LYS A 12 14.84 -9.51 14.89
C LYS A 12 16.23 -10.08 14.61
N GLU A 13 16.33 -11.33 14.17
CA GLU A 13 17.60 -12.02 13.91
C GLU A 13 18.44 -11.33 12.85
N VAL A 14 17.80 -10.69 11.85
CA VAL A 14 18.47 -9.91 10.81
C VAL A 14 18.65 -8.43 11.15
N GLY A 15 18.26 -8.00 12.37
CA GLY A 15 18.51 -6.65 12.87
C GLY A 15 17.52 -5.58 12.39
N ILE A 16 16.29 -5.93 12.03
CA ILE A 16 15.26 -4.94 11.69
C ILE A 16 14.73 -4.27 12.96
N ASP A 17 14.73 -2.94 13.00
CA ASP A 17 14.36 -2.13 14.17
C ASP A 17 12.85 -1.96 14.35
N ILE A 18 12.11 -1.82 13.24
CA ILE A 18 10.65 -1.60 13.24
C ILE A 18 10.01 -2.75 12.46
N ILE A 19 9.41 -3.67 13.19
CA ILE A 19 8.93 -4.94 12.63
C ILE A 19 7.44 -4.90 12.27
N SER A 20 6.99 -5.87 11.49
CA SER A 20 5.56 -6.11 11.21
C SER A 20 5.19 -7.57 11.42
N ASP A 21 3.89 -7.87 11.33
CA ASP A 21 3.35 -9.23 11.33
C ASP A 21 3.62 -10.01 10.02
N GLY A 22 4.24 -9.35 9.02
CA GLY A 22 4.49 -9.92 7.70
C GLY A 22 3.22 -10.24 6.91
N GLU A 23 2.08 -9.65 7.29
CA GLU A 23 0.75 -9.90 6.70
C GLU A 23 0.32 -11.39 6.74
N MET A 24 0.86 -12.16 7.68
CA MET A 24 0.66 -13.62 7.77
C MET A 24 -0.78 -14.04 8.08
N SER A 25 -1.65 -13.10 8.44
CA SER A 25 -3.08 -13.34 8.69
C SER A 25 -3.98 -12.88 7.54
N LYS A 26 -3.43 -12.18 6.54
CA LYS A 26 -4.19 -11.61 5.44
C LYS A 26 -4.00 -12.41 4.15
N ILE A 27 -5.10 -12.69 3.46
CA ILE A 27 -5.06 -13.33 2.12
C ILE A 27 -4.46 -12.40 1.05
N SER A 28 -4.59 -11.08 1.26
CA SER A 28 -4.11 -10.02 0.37
C SER A 28 -4.13 -8.70 1.14
N TYR A 29 -3.22 -7.80 0.84
CA TYR A 29 -3.14 -6.47 1.46
C TYR A 29 -4.39 -5.57 1.21
N ALA A 30 -5.19 -5.85 0.20
CA ALA A 30 -6.37 -5.05 -0.14
C ALA A 30 -7.68 -5.85 -0.03
N THR A 31 -7.71 -7.10 -0.53
CA THR A 31 -8.97 -7.85 -0.64
C THR A 31 -9.39 -8.57 0.65
N TYR A 32 -8.57 -8.56 1.71
CA TYR A 32 -8.94 -9.06 3.04
C TYR A 32 -10.18 -8.34 3.61
N VAL A 33 -10.45 -7.13 3.14
CA VAL A 33 -11.59 -6.30 3.55
C VAL A 33 -12.91 -7.03 3.34
N LYS A 34 -13.06 -7.84 2.28
CA LYS A 34 -14.26 -8.66 2.04
C LYS A 34 -14.55 -9.65 3.18
N ASP A 35 -13.52 -10.06 3.90
CA ASP A 35 -13.67 -11.02 5.00
C ASP A 35 -14.09 -10.32 6.30
N ARG A 36 -13.68 -9.05 6.50
CA ARG A 36 -13.97 -8.23 7.68
C ARG A 36 -15.24 -7.37 7.59
N TYR A 37 -15.72 -7.12 6.36
CA TYR A 37 -16.88 -6.26 6.11
C TYR A 37 -17.91 -6.95 5.25
N ASN A 38 -19.21 -6.68 5.53
CA ASN A 38 -20.33 -6.99 4.66
C ASN A 38 -20.32 -6.03 3.46
N GLY A 39 -21.13 -6.32 2.47
CA GLY A 39 -21.27 -5.48 1.27
C GLY A 39 -20.54 -6.01 0.05
N PHE A 40 -19.64 -6.97 0.20
CA PHE A 40 -18.81 -7.51 -0.88
C PHE A 40 -19.22 -8.93 -1.26
N ALA A 41 -19.56 -9.13 -2.54
CA ALA A 41 -19.93 -10.44 -3.10
C ALA A 41 -19.69 -10.48 -4.62
N GLY A 42 -19.91 -11.65 -5.23
CA GLY A 42 -19.70 -11.86 -6.66
C GLY A 42 -18.23 -11.95 -7.03
N ASP A 43 -17.96 -11.73 -8.31
CA ASP A 43 -16.61 -11.75 -8.88
C ASP A 43 -16.52 -10.70 -9.99
N SER A 44 -15.45 -9.91 -9.98
CA SER A 44 -15.20 -8.91 -11.01
C SER A 44 -13.98 -9.30 -11.86
N PRO A 45 -14.02 -9.01 -13.18
CA PRO A 45 -12.91 -9.32 -14.06
C PRO A 45 -11.65 -8.55 -13.64
N ARG A 46 -10.50 -9.22 -13.77
CA ARG A 46 -9.20 -8.59 -13.56
C ARG A 46 -8.76 -7.88 -14.82
N ASN A 47 -8.50 -6.58 -14.73
CA ASN A 47 -7.85 -5.86 -15.79
C ASN A 47 -6.32 -6.04 -15.69
N ALA A 48 -5.69 -6.38 -16.82
CA ALA A 48 -4.24 -6.32 -16.90
C ALA A 48 -3.78 -4.86 -16.93
N PRO A 49 -2.61 -4.53 -16.36
CA PRO A 49 -1.98 -3.23 -16.53
C PRO A 49 -1.88 -2.83 -18.01
N SER A 50 -2.03 -1.54 -18.31
CA SER A 50 -2.09 -1.04 -19.70
C SER A 50 -0.81 -1.33 -20.49
N ASP A 51 0.33 -1.27 -19.82
CA ASP A 51 1.63 -1.57 -20.42
C ASP A 51 1.75 -3.03 -20.88
N LEU A 52 1.23 -4.00 -20.11
CA LEU A 52 1.22 -5.41 -20.50
C LEU A 52 0.39 -5.66 -21.77
N LYS A 53 -0.66 -4.87 -22.02
CA LYS A 53 -1.47 -4.97 -23.24
C LYS A 53 -0.65 -4.68 -24.50
N ARG A 54 0.41 -3.86 -24.41
CA ARG A 54 1.33 -3.55 -25.50
C ARG A 54 2.30 -4.70 -25.82
N PHE A 55 2.44 -5.67 -24.91
CA PHE A 55 3.33 -6.83 -25.03
C PHE A 55 2.55 -8.15 -24.91
N PRO A 56 1.68 -8.47 -25.88
CA PRO A 56 0.74 -9.60 -25.79
C PRO A 56 1.45 -10.96 -25.62
N SER A 57 2.63 -11.13 -26.20
CA SER A 57 3.43 -12.36 -26.05
C SER A 57 3.93 -12.53 -24.60
N TYR A 58 4.32 -11.42 -23.96
CA TYR A 58 4.76 -11.42 -22.59
C TYR A 58 3.58 -11.63 -21.63
N LEU A 59 2.45 -10.97 -21.87
CA LEU A 59 1.21 -11.18 -21.12
C LEU A 59 0.78 -12.66 -21.14
N LYS A 60 0.87 -13.30 -22.33
CA LYS A 60 0.59 -14.73 -22.47
C LYS A 60 1.58 -15.58 -21.64
N LYS A 61 2.88 -15.28 -21.71
CA LYS A 61 3.91 -15.97 -20.90
C LYS A 61 3.62 -15.89 -19.41
N LEU A 62 3.24 -14.70 -18.91
CA LEU A 62 2.87 -14.51 -17.51
C LEU A 62 1.63 -15.34 -17.13
N ALA A 63 0.62 -15.39 -18.00
CA ALA A 63 -0.57 -16.20 -17.76
C ALA A 63 -0.24 -17.70 -17.74
N ASP A 64 0.60 -18.17 -18.67
CA ASP A 64 1.00 -19.59 -18.78
C ASP A 64 1.93 -20.04 -17.64
N SER A 65 2.72 -19.12 -17.06
CA SER A 65 3.63 -19.42 -15.93
C SER A 65 2.93 -19.50 -14.56
N GLY A 66 1.60 -19.47 -14.54
CA GLY A 66 0.83 -19.57 -13.31
C GLY A 66 0.81 -18.30 -12.48
N GLY A 67 1.07 -17.15 -13.09
CA GLY A 67 1.04 -15.80 -12.52
C GLY A 67 0.30 -15.62 -11.21
N THR A 68 0.02 -14.45 -10.75
CA THR A 68 -0.67 -14.20 -9.47
C THR A 68 -1.88 -15.13 -9.32
N PRO A 69 -2.01 -15.91 -8.23
CA PRO A 69 -3.13 -16.83 -8.03
C PRO A 69 -4.46 -16.15 -8.35
N THR A 70 -5.31 -16.85 -9.10
CA THR A 70 -6.65 -16.36 -9.40
C THR A 70 -7.46 -16.43 -8.11
N TYR A 71 -7.56 -15.32 -7.40
CA TYR A 71 -8.49 -15.19 -6.28
C TYR A 71 -9.67 -14.33 -6.69
N SER A 72 -10.84 -14.67 -6.15
CA SER A 72 -12.06 -13.92 -6.38
C SER A 72 -11.90 -12.47 -5.93
N ARG A 73 -12.31 -11.54 -6.77
CA ARG A 73 -12.39 -10.11 -6.48
C ARG A 73 -13.85 -9.72 -6.43
N PRO A 74 -14.48 -9.78 -5.25
CA PRO A 74 -15.89 -9.39 -5.15
C PRO A 74 -16.07 -7.91 -5.48
N CYS A 75 -17.30 -7.60 -5.94
CA CYS A 75 -17.76 -6.23 -6.07
C CYS A 75 -18.42 -5.78 -4.77
N CYS A 76 -18.51 -4.46 -4.55
CA CYS A 76 -19.43 -3.90 -3.59
C CYS A 76 -20.85 -3.95 -4.15
N VAL A 77 -21.69 -4.79 -3.57
CA VAL A 77 -23.08 -5.08 -4.07
C VAL A 77 -24.17 -4.67 -3.09
N SER A 78 -23.80 -4.24 -1.88
CA SER A 78 -24.71 -3.70 -0.87
C SER A 78 -23.97 -2.76 0.07
N GLU A 79 -24.68 -2.20 1.05
CA GLU A 79 -24.10 -1.31 2.07
C GLU A 79 -22.93 -1.96 2.81
N ILE A 80 -21.84 -1.21 2.98
CA ILE A 80 -20.66 -1.66 3.71
C ILE A 80 -20.90 -1.54 5.21
N SER A 81 -20.71 -2.64 5.94
CA SER A 81 -20.81 -2.66 7.39
C SER A 81 -19.81 -3.63 8.02
N SER A 82 -19.34 -3.35 9.23
CA SER A 82 -18.39 -4.21 9.93
C SER A 82 -19.03 -5.56 10.31
N LYS A 83 -18.26 -6.65 10.17
CA LYS A 83 -18.59 -7.97 10.71
C LYS A 83 -18.14 -8.16 12.17
N GLY A 84 -17.56 -7.12 12.76
CA GLY A 84 -16.95 -7.15 14.10
C GLY A 84 -15.43 -7.02 14.05
N ASP A 85 -14.83 -6.91 15.23
CA ASP A 85 -13.40 -6.60 15.37
C ASP A 85 -12.55 -7.79 15.83
N THR A 86 -13.14 -8.95 16.02
CA THR A 86 -12.49 -10.12 16.64
C THR A 86 -11.22 -10.53 15.93
N GLU A 87 -11.25 -10.57 14.59
CA GLU A 87 -10.08 -10.95 13.80
C GLU A 87 -8.98 -9.89 13.89
N LEU A 88 -9.34 -8.62 13.78
CA LEU A 88 -8.40 -7.50 13.89
C LEU A 88 -7.73 -7.46 15.28
N ILE A 89 -8.51 -7.64 16.33
CA ILE A 89 -7.99 -7.70 17.72
C ILE A 89 -7.03 -8.87 17.86
N ALA A 90 -7.38 -10.04 17.33
CA ALA A 90 -6.50 -11.20 17.36
C ALA A 90 -5.19 -10.96 16.59
N ASP A 91 -5.22 -10.29 15.43
CA ASP A 91 -4.03 -9.93 14.67
C ASP A 91 -3.12 -8.97 15.45
N ILE A 92 -3.69 -7.92 16.04
CA ILE A 92 -2.98 -6.98 16.90
C ILE A 92 -2.32 -7.70 18.09
N GLU A 93 -3.05 -8.58 18.76
CA GLU A 93 -2.55 -9.33 19.90
C GLU A 93 -1.44 -10.31 19.48
N ASN A 94 -1.57 -11.00 18.36
CA ASN A 94 -0.54 -11.90 17.84
C ASN A 94 0.78 -11.16 17.60
N LEU A 95 0.74 -9.99 16.96
CA LEU A 95 1.92 -9.16 16.75
C LEU A 95 2.52 -8.67 18.07
N LYS A 96 1.71 -8.10 18.95
CA LYS A 96 2.18 -7.60 20.28
C LYS A 96 2.78 -8.70 21.15
N ASN A 97 2.18 -9.89 21.15
CA ASN A 97 2.70 -11.03 21.89
C ASN A 97 4.03 -11.53 21.30
N ALA A 98 4.17 -11.55 19.98
CA ALA A 98 5.43 -11.88 19.31
C ALA A 98 6.52 -10.84 19.64
N MET A 99 6.19 -9.53 19.58
CA MET A 99 7.08 -8.45 19.98
C MET A 99 7.56 -8.59 21.43
N LYS A 100 6.64 -8.82 22.36
CA LYS A 100 6.95 -9.02 23.77
C LYS A 100 7.89 -10.20 23.99
N LYS A 101 7.60 -11.34 23.34
CA LYS A 101 8.45 -12.56 23.43
C LYS A 101 9.89 -12.30 22.99
N HIS A 102 10.08 -11.42 22.02
CA HIS A 102 11.39 -11.11 21.44
C HIS A 102 12.00 -9.80 21.97
N ASN A 103 11.42 -9.15 22.98
CA ASN A 103 11.86 -7.88 23.57
C ASN A 103 11.97 -6.76 22.52
N LEU A 104 10.97 -6.65 21.65
CA LEU A 104 10.84 -5.60 20.64
C LEU A 104 9.80 -4.57 21.07
N SER A 105 10.10 -3.29 20.87
CA SER A 105 9.25 -2.17 21.30
C SER A 105 8.62 -1.39 20.15
N LYS A 106 9.13 -1.54 18.92
CA LYS A 106 8.66 -0.79 17.75
C LYS A 106 8.10 -1.74 16.71
N GLY A 107 6.88 -1.48 16.27
CA GLY A 107 6.24 -2.27 15.24
C GLY A 107 5.15 -1.49 14.53
N PHE A 108 4.74 -1.98 13.37
CA PHE A 108 3.64 -1.42 12.60
C PHE A 108 2.73 -2.54 12.07
N MET A 109 1.50 -2.18 11.76
CA MET A 109 0.55 -3.05 11.09
C MET A 109 -0.02 -2.34 9.86
N ASN A 110 -0.10 -3.06 8.75
CA ASN A 110 -0.66 -2.57 7.50
C ASN A 110 -2.18 -2.53 7.54
N SER A 111 -2.75 -1.57 6.83
CA SER A 111 -4.18 -1.53 6.49
C SER A 111 -4.36 -0.95 5.09
N ALA A 112 -5.42 -1.38 4.40
CA ALA A 112 -5.74 -0.88 3.07
C ALA A 112 -6.28 0.54 3.12
N SER A 113 -5.83 1.42 2.23
CA SER A 113 -6.46 2.73 2.05
C SER A 113 -7.86 2.62 1.42
N PRO A 114 -8.77 3.58 1.63
CA PRO A 114 -10.04 3.59 0.92
C PRO A 114 -9.88 3.57 -0.61
N GLY A 115 -8.87 4.26 -1.12
CA GLY A 115 -8.55 4.30 -2.54
C GLY A 115 -8.16 2.93 -3.09
N VAL A 116 -7.28 2.18 -2.40
CA VAL A 116 -6.88 0.85 -2.85
C VAL A 116 -8.01 -0.17 -2.75
N ILE A 117 -8.88 -0.05 -1.75
CA ILE A 117 -10.07 -0.90 -1.67
C ILE A 117 -10.96 -0.66 -2.90
N SER A 118 -11.20 0.61 -3.25
CA SER A 118 -12.00 0.95 -4.44
C SER A 118 -11.36 0.52 -5.76
N LEU A 119 -10.03 0.43 -5.81
CA LEU A 119 -9.28 -0.06 -6.97
C LEU A 119 -9.50 -1.57 -7.20
N PHE A 120 -9.51 -2.35 -6.13
CA PHE A 120 -9.56 -3.81 -6.23
C PHE A 120 -10.96 -4.42 -6.02
N LEU A 121 -11.86 -3.72 -5.37
CA LEU A 121 -13.24 -4.13 -5.13
C LEU A 121 -14.17 -3.14 -5.84
N ALA A 122 -14.62 -3.49 -7.05
CA ALA A 122 -15.40 -2.59 -7.90
C ALA A 122 -16.74 -2.20 -7.25
N ASN A 123 -17.16 -0.95 -7.48
CA ASN A 123 -18.45 -0.46 -7.00
C ASN A 123 -19.60 -0.90 -7.93
N SER A 124 -20.61 -1.57 -7.38
CA SER A 124 -21.86 -1.92 -8.07
C SER A 124 -23.09 -1.52 -7.26
N PHE A 125 -22.93 -0.79 -6.16
CA PHE A 125 -24.03 -0.44 -5.26
C PHE A 125 -24.21 1.08 -5.07
N TYR A 126 -23.15 1.80 -4.73
CA TYR A 126 -23.21 3.24 -4.51
C TYR A 126 -23.35 4.00 -5.83
N LYS A 127 -24.11 5.11 -5.83
CA LYS A 127 -24.40 5.88 -7.05
C LYS A 127 -23.18 6.54 -7.67
N THR A 128 -22.25 6.99 -6.82
CA THR A 128 -21.05 7.70 -7.24
C THR A 128 -19.80 7.08 -6.63
N ARG A 129 -18.64 7.33 -7.26
CA ARG A 129 -17.34 6.93 -6.71
C ARG A 129 -17.09 7.58 -5.35
N THR A 130 -17.45 8.85 -5.21
CA THR A 130 -17.26 9.61 -3.96
C THR A 130 -18.09 9.03 -2.81
N GLU A 131 -19.37 8.66 -3.05
CA GLU A 131 -20.17 7.97 -2.05
C GLU A 131 -19.55 6.62 -1.63
N TYR A 132 -19.03 5.86 -2.59
CA TYR A 132 -18.37 4.59 -2.31
C TYR A 132 -17.10 4.77 -1.47
N LEU A 133 -16.23 5.71 -1.84
CA LEU A 133 -15.03 6.02 -1.07
C LEU A 133 -15.35 6.50 0.35
N ALA A 134 -16.39 7.33 0.50
CA ALA A 134 -16.84 7.80 1.81
C ALA A 134 -17.31 6.63 2.70
N ALA A 135 -18.09 5.71 2.15
CA ALA A 135 -18.56 4.53 2.87
C ALA A 135 -17.41 3.59 3.28
N ILE A 136 -16.43 3.37 2.40
CA ILE A 136 -15.21 2.62 2.75
C ILE A 136 -14.45 3.34 3.87
N SER A 137 -14.24 4.64 3.73
CA SER A 137 -13.50 5.47 4.70
C SER A 137 -14.11 5.39 6.09
N GLU A 138 -15.44 5.51 6.19
CA GLU A 138 -16.19 5.39 7.44
C GLU A 138 -16.03 4.00 8.06
N ALA A 139 -16.16 2.95 7.25
CA ALA A 139 -15.99 1.58 7.70
C ALA A 139 -14.56 1.31 8.23
N MET A 140 -13.53 1.81 7.53
CA MET A 140 -12.13 1.58 7.87
C MET A 140 -11.64 2.43 9.04
N GLU A 141 -12.29 3.57 9.38
CA GLU A 141 -11.87 4.45 10.48
C GLU A 141 -11.70 3.69 11.81
N LYS A 142 -12.55 2.70 12.06
CA LYS A 142 -12.50 1.88 13.26
C LYS A 142 -11.25 1.00 13.28
N GLU A 143 -10.92 0.34 12.18
CA GLU A 143 -9.70 -0.46 12.04
C GLU A 143 -8.46 0.40 12.27
N PHE A 144 -8.39 1.57 11.65
CA PHE A 144 -7.27 2.50 11.80
C PHE A 144 -7.06 2.94 13.25
N ASN A 145 -8.15 3.30 13.93
CA ASN A 145 -8.08 3.70 15.33
C ASN A 145 -7.70 2.54 16.26
N LEU A 146 -8.18 1.31 16.03
CA LEU A 146 -7.83 0.14 16.84
C LEU A 146 -6.35 -0.18 16.74
N ILE A 147 -5.77 -0.17 15.52
CA ILE A 147 -4.34 -0.40 15.32
C ILE A 147 -3.52 0.67 16.07
N SER A 148 -3.80 1.95 15.81
CA SER A 148 -3.05 3.04 16.42
C SER A 148 -3.18 3.07 17.94
N ASN A 149 -4.39 2.90 18.49
CA ASN A 149 -4.64 2.87 19.93
C ASN A 149 -3.97 1.68 20.62
N SER A 150 -3.59 0.63 19.89
CA SER A 150 -2.83 -0.49 20.42
C SER A 150 -1.36 -0.16 20.69
N GLY A 151 -0.87 1.01 20.24
CA GLY A 151 0.52 1.44 20.31
C GLY A 151 1.38 0.98 19.12
N LEU A 152 0.77 0.41 18.09
CA LEU A 152 1.43 0.09 16.81
C LEU A 152 1.31 1.27 15.85
N ASN A 153 2.34 1.50 15.05
CA ASN A 153 2.21 2.41 13.93
C ASN A 153 1.25 1.82 12.90
N LEU A 154 0.40 2.66 12.33
CA LEU A 154 -0.50 2.28 11.24
C LEU A 154 0.16 2.59 9.91
N GLN A 155 0.36 1.58 9.05
CA GLN A 155 0.80 1.78 7.68
C GLN A 155 -0.37 1.63 6.72
N LEU A 156 -0.65 2.68 5.94
CA LEU A 156 -1.66 2.69 4.89
C LEU A 156 -1.02 2.30 3.56
N ASP A 157 -1.51 1.23 2.94
CA ASP A 157 -1.08 0.86 1.60
C ASP A 157 -1.92 1.61 0.57
N CYS A 158 -1.25 2.51 -0.18
CA CYS A 158 -1.86 3.47 -1.09
C CYS A 158 -1.34 3.34 -2.53
N PRO A 159 -1.30 2.14 -3.13
CA PRO A 159 -0.94 2.01 -4.55
C PRO A 159 -1.96 2.70 -5.48
N ASP A 160 -3.14 3.01 -4.98
CA ASP A 160 -4.15 3.79 -5.70
C ASP A 160 -3.66 5.19 -6.10
N LEU A 161 -2.65 5.73 -5.44
CA LEU A 161 -2.06 7.04 -5.76
C LEU A 161 -1.10 7.00 -6.97
N ALA A 162 -0.66 5.80 -7.38
CA ALA A 162 0.27 5.60 -8.49
C ALA A 162 -0.18 4.47 -9.42
N LEU A 163 -0.25 3.22 -8.93
CA LEU A 163 -0.64 2.03 -9.70
C LEU A 163 -1.96 2.21 -10.45
N SER A 164 -2.94 2.84 -9.84
CA SER A 164 -4.28 2.98 -10.44
C SER A 164 -4.25 3.77 -11.76
N ARG A 165 -3.22 4.61 -11.99
CA ARG A 165 -3.03 5.38 -13.23
C ARG A 165 -3.01 4.48 -14.46
N HIS A 166 -2.26 3.40 -14.43
CA HIS A 166 -2.16 2.48 -15.57
C HIS A 166 -3.08 1.25 -15.47
N MET A 167 -3.70 1.01 -14.31
CA MET A 167 -4.62 -0.12 -14.11
C MET A 167 -6.05 0.18 -14.59
N ILE A 168 -6.62 1.31 -14.14
CA ILE A 168 -8.04 1.66 -14.41
C ILE A 168 -8.23 3.05 -14.97
N PHE A 169 -7.23 3.93 -14.88
CA PHE A 169 -7.30 5.32 -15.35
C PHE A 169 -6.35 5.60 -16.53
N SER A 170 -5.98 4.56 -17.29
CA SER A 170 -5.02 4.67 -18.40
C SER A 170 -5.48 5.63 -19.53
N GLU A 171 -6.78 5.82 -19.68
CA GLU A 171 -7.36 6.72 -20.68
C GLU A 171 -7.39 8.20 -20.26
N LEU A 172 -7.13 8.49 -18.99
CA LEU A 172 -7.11 9.86 -18.47
C LEU A 172 -5.76 10.53 -18.74
N SER A 173 -5.75 11.86 -18.80
CA SER A 173 -4.51 12.63 -18.67
C SER A 173 -3.97 12.58 -17.24
N ASP A 174 -2.68 12.84 -17.06
CA ASP A 174 -2.08 12.90 -15.72
C ASP A 174 -2.76 13.96 -14.83
N ARG A 175 -3.14 15.10 -15.41
CA ARG A 175 -3.88 16.15 -14.70
C ARG A 175 -5.25 15.68 -14.18
N GLU A 176 -5.97 14.86 -14.94
CA GLU A 176 -7.25 14.29 -14.51
C GLU A 176 -7.03 13.22 -13.44
N PHE A 177 -6.00 12.39 -13.62
CA PHE A 177 -5.63 11.40 -12.62
C PHE A 177 -5.22 12.03 -11.29
N ILE A 178 -4.44 13.11 -11.30
CA ILE A 178 -4.02 13.84 -10.10
C ILE A 178 -5.23 14.34 -9.29
N LYS A 179 -6.32 14.73 -9.95
CA LYS A 179 -7.57 15.10 -9.24
C LYS A 179 -8.16 13.91 -8.48
N ILE A 180 -8.14 12.72 -9.10
CA ILE A 180 -8.61 11.48 -8.46
C ILE A 180 -7.70 11.10 -7.28
N ALA A 181 -6.39 11.22 -7.45
CA ALA A 181 -5.43 10.94 -6.40
C ALA A 181 -5.57 11.92 -5.21
N ASN A 182 -5.84 13.20 -5.48
CA ASN A 182 -6.14 14.19 -4.44
C ASN A 182 -7.44 13.84 -3.69
N GLU A 183 -8.52 13.47 -4.38
CA GLU A 183 -9.75 13.02 -3.75
C GLU A 183 -9.51 11.81 -2.83
N ASN A 184 -8.73 10.81 -3.29
CA ASN A 184 -8.36 9.66 -2.47
C ASN A 184 -7.60 10.10 -1.21
N MET A 185 -6.64 11.01 -1.36
CA MET A 185 -5.83 11.51 -0.25
C MET A 185 -6.64 12.32 0.75
N GLU A 186 -7.55 13.17 0.29
CA GLU A 186 -8.43 13.95 1.17
C GLU A 186 -9.32 13.04 2.02
N ILE A 187 -9.93 12.02 1.39
CA ILE A 187 -10.76 11.04 2.07
C ILE A 187 -9.93 10.22 3.07
N LEU A 188 -8.74 9.79 2.69
CA LEU A 188 -7.82 9.08 3.59
C LEU A 188 -7.44 9.96 4.79
N ASN A 189 -6.99 11.20 4.55
CA ASN A 189 -6.63 12.14 5.61
C ASN A 189 -7.79 12.42 6.57
N HIS A 190 -9.03 12.46 6.05
CA HIS A 190 -10.22 12.61 6.88
C HIS A 190 -10.41 11.42 7.82
N SER A 191 -10.29 10.18 7.34
CA SER A 191 -10.43 8.98 8.17
C SER A 191 -9.35 8.85 9.25
N LEU A 192 -8.20 9.49 9.02
CA LEU A 192 -7.06 9.47 9.94
C LEU A 192 -7.03 10.65 10.94
N ARG A 193 -8.01 11.57 10.90
CA ARG A 193 -8.01 12.85 11.63
C ARG A 193 -7.83 12.74 13.15
N LYS A 194 -8.17 11.59 13.74
CA LYS A 194 -8.07 11.32 15.18
C LYS A 194 -6.73 10.68 15.59
N ILE A 195 -5.89 10.31 14.65
CA ILE A 195 -4.63 9.60 14.90
C ILE A 195 -3.46 10.59 14.85
N ASP A 196 -2.51 10.43 15.77
CA ASP A 196 -1.29 11.23 15.79
C ASP A 196 -0.48 11.00 14.49
N PRO A 197 -0.08 12.08 13.77
CA PRO A 197 0.73 11.97 12.56
C PRO A 197 2.02 11.15 12.72
N SER A 198 2.62 11.14 13.90
CA SER A 198 3.83 10.35 14.21
C SER A 198 3.59 8.84 14.25
N MET A 199 2.34 8.40 14.30
CA MET A 199 1.94 6.99 14.25
C MET A 199 1.57 6.54 12.83
N LEU A 200 1.53 7.46 11.86
CA LEU A 200 1.03 7.20 10.52
C LEU A 200 2.16 7.05 9.51
N ARG A 201 2.10 5.95 8.76
CA ARG A 201 2.98 5.60 7.65
C ARG A 201 2.12 5.41 6.40
N MET A 202 2.61 5.83 5.26
CA MET A 202 1.97 5.61 3.96
C MET A 202 2.96 4.93 3.01
N HIS A 203 2.51 3.86 2.36
CA HIS A 203 3.24 3.18 1.31
C HIS A 203 2.63 3.50 -0.04
N VAL A 204 3.42 4.04 -0.95
CA VAL A 204 3.06 4.32 -2.34
C VAL A 204 3.87 3.41 -3.25
N CYS A 205 3.20 2.73 -4.18
CA CYS A 205 3.89 1.92 -5.19
C CYS A 205 3.12 1.88 -6.51
N TRP A 206 3.82 1.44 -7.55
CA TRP A 206 3.32 1.29 -8.91
C TRP A 206 2.91 -0.15 -9.23
N GLY A 207 2.94 -1.02 -8.22
CA GLY A 207 2.68 -2.45 -8.32
C GLY A 207 3.96 -3.28 -8.39
N ASN A 208 3.94 -4.41 -7.70
CA ASN A 208 5.07 -5.34 -7.62
C ASN A 208 4.86 -6.54 -8.57
N TYR A 209 4.54 -6.26 -9.83
CA TYR A 209 4.45 -7.28 -10.87
C TYR A 209 5.70 -7.25 -11.75
N GLU A 210 6.12 -8.41 -12.22
CA GLU A 210 7.19 -8.49 -13.22
C GLU A 210 6.66 -7.97 -14.56
N GLY A 211 7.04 -6.75 -14.93
CA GLY A 211 6.51 -6.09 -16.12
C GLY A 211 7.33 -4.90 -16.58
N PRO A 212 6.98 -4.30 -17.73
CA PRO A 212 7.73 -3.20 -18.33
C PRO A 212 7.63 -1.88 -17.57
N HIS A 213 6.55 -1.65 -16.82
CA HIS A 213 6.30 -0.42 -16.07
C HIS A 213 6.40 0.89 -16.87
N ILE A 214 6.14 0.83 -18.20
CA ILE A 214 6.34 1.98 -19.09
C ILE A 214 5.26 3.05 -18.99
N ASP A 215 4.12 2.72 -18.40
CA ASP A 215 2.97 3.61 -18.21
C ASP A 215 2.87 4.13 -16.77
N ASP A 216 3.88 3.87 -15.94
CA ASP A 216 3.93 4.38 -14.57
C ASP A 216 3.99 5.91 -14.56
N ILE A 217 3.17 6.53 -13.75
CA ILE A 217 3.23 7.98 -13.52
C ILE A 217 4.50 8.32 -12.73
N SER A 218 5.19 9.39 -13.12
CA SER A 218 6.38 9.84 -12.37
C SER A 218 6.01 10.32 -10.97
N ILE A 219 6.90 10.11 -10.01
CA ILE A 219 6.75 10.65 -8.65
C ILE A 219 6.67 12.18 -8.65
N SER A 220 7.28 12.85 -9.63
CA SER A 220 7.20 14.31 -9.78
C SER A 220 5.76 14.81 -9.98
N GLU A 221 4.94 14.06 -10.71
CA GLU A 221 3.56 14.43 -11.00
C GLU A 221 2.64 14.26 -9.78
N ILE A 222 2.91 13.28 -8.94
CA ILE A 222 2.11 12.98 -7.73
C ILE A 222 2.77 13.48 -6.43
N PHE A 223 3.88 14.21 -6.53
CA PHE A 223 4.65 14.66 -5.37
C PHE A 223 3.82 15.46 -4.37
N GLU A 224 3.07 16.46 -4.84
CA GLU A 224 2.24 17.32 -3.97
C GLU A 224 1.13 16.50 -3.28
N VAL A 225 0.56 15.51 -4.00
CA VAL A 225 -0.43 14.58 -3.42
C VAL A 225 0.20 13.78 -2.29
N ILE A 226 1.38 13.20 -2.52
CA ILE A 226 2.10 12.40 -1.52
C ILE A 226 2.47 13.24 -0.30
N MET A 227 2.96 14.47 -0.51
CA MET A 227 3.35 15.37 0.57
C MET A 227 2.15 15.88 1.38
N SER A 228 0.95 15.88 0.82
CA SER A 228 -0.30 16.25 1.52
C SER A 228 -0.80 15.19 2.51
N PHE A 229 -0.22 13.99 2.52
CA PHE A 229 -0.54 12.97 3.54
C PHE A 229 -0.31 13.52 4.94
N ARG A 230 -1.29 13.35 5.83
CA ARG A 230 -1.18 13.93 7.19
C ARG A 230 -0.13 13.24 8.08
N GLY A 231 0.24 11.99 7.79
CA GLY A 231 1.23 11.25 8.57
C GLY A 231 2.67 11.66 8.24
N ASN A 232 3.60 11.26 9.12
CA ASN A 232 4.99 11.65 9.01
C ASN A 232 5.82 10.76 8.09
N TYR A 233 5.49 9.46 7.97
CA TYR A 233 6.35 8.50 7.26
C TYR A 233 5.81 8.21 5.87
N ILE A 234 6.65 8.36 4.86
CA ILE A 234 6.33 8.12 3.45
C ILE A 234 7.29 7.07 2.89
N LEU A 235 6.73 5.90 2.55
CA LEU A 235 7.43 4.80 1.94
C LEU A 235 7.12 4.77 0.44
N PHE A 236 8.14 4.58 -0.39
CA PHE A 236 7.98 4.53 -1.85
C PHE A 236 9.03 3.64 -2.48
N GLU A 237 8.70 3.07 -3.65
CA GLU A 237 9.62 2.28 -4.47
C GLU A 237 10.79 3.13 -4.95
N SER A 238 12.02 2.62 -4.81
CA SER A 238 13.24 3.32 -5.21
C SER A 238 14.36 2.40 -5.69
N SER A 239 14.07 1.14 -5.95
CA SER A 239 15.08 0.12 -6.29
C SER A 239 14.93 -0.46 -7.68
N ASN A 240 13.71 -0.56 -8.20
CA ASN A 240 13.51 -1.11 -9.53
C ASN A 240 14.06 -0.18 -10.64
N PRO A 241 14.44 -0.72 -11.82
CA PRO A 241 15.06 0.06 -12.89
C PRO A 241 14.20 1.24 -13.39
N ARG A 242 12.88 1.19 -13.20
CA ARG A 242 11.96 2.24 -13.64
C ARG A 242 11.97 3.45 -12.71
N HIS A 243 12.13 3.25 -11.39
CA HIS A 243 12.02 4.29 -10.37
C HIS A 243 13.34 4.61 -9.66
N ALA A 244 14.39 3.80 -9.81
CA ALA A 244 15.69 3.96 -9.14
C ALA A 244 16.40 5.30 -9.41
N HIS A 245 15.99 6.07 -10.42
CA HIS A 245 16.51 7.39 -10.75
C HIS A 245 15.76 8.53 -10.06
N GLU A 246 14.58 8.28 -9.50
CA GLU A 246 13.66 9.31 -8.98
C GLU A 246 14.12 9.93 -7.64
N TRP A 247 15.18 9.41 -7.01
CA TRP A 247 15.82 10.09 -5.88
C TRP A 247 16.19 11.55 -6.21
N LYS A 248 16.51 11.87 -7.48
CA LYS A 248 16.80 13.23 -7.94
C LYS A 248 15.63 14.19 -7.71
N ILE A 249 14.41 13.71 -7.91
CA ILE A 249 13.20 14.52 -7.71
C ILE A 249 13.08 14.96 -6.25
N PHE A 250 13.35 14.07 -5.30
CA PHE A 250 13.36 14.42 -3.87
C PHE A 250 14.44 15.43 -3.54
N ASN A 251 15.62 15.34 -4.16
CA ASN A 251 16.68 16.32 -3.99
C ASN A 251 16.28 17.68 -4.60
N ASP A 252 15.75 17.70 -5.83
CA ASP A 252 15.33 18.93 -6.52
C ASP A 252 14.17 19.64 -5.80
N LEU A 253 13.27 18.86 -5.18
CA LEU A 253 12.10 19.37 -4.46
C LEU A 253 12.31 19.39 -2.92
N LYS A 254 13.54 19.30 -2.44
CA LYS A 254 13.87 19.22 -1.01
C LYS A 254 13.21 20.35 -0.19
N SER A 255 13.19 21.56 -0.72
CA SER A 255 12.56 22.71 -0.07
C SER A 255 11.03 22.63 0.06
N LYS A 256 10.40 21.73 -0.68
CA LYS A 256 8.95 21.48 -0.63
C LYS A 256 8.58 20.31 0.30
N ILE A 257 9.56 19.58 0.82
CA ILE A 257 9.31 18.49 1.77
C ILE A 257 9.10 19.12 3.14
N PRO A 258 7.93 18.96 3.78
CA PRO A 258 7.71 19.46 5.12
C PRO A 258 8.70 18.82 6.12
N GLU A 259 9.22 19.60 7.06
CA GLU A 259 10.20 19.14 8.06
C GLU A 259 9.73 17.94 8.91
N THR A 260 8.42 17.78 9.03
CA THR A 260 7.81 16.65 9.75
C THR A 260 7.83 15.34 8.95
N LYS A 261 8.15 15.37 7.66
CA LYS A 261 8.14 14.17 6.81
C LYS A 261 9.45 13.40 6.94
N ILE A 262 9.31 12.09 7.01
CA ILE A 262 10.41 11.12 7.00
C ILE A 262 10.24 10.25 5.78
N LEU A 263 11.18 10.34 4.85
CA LEU A 263 11.20 9.55 3.63
C LEU A 263 11.81 8.18 3.90
N ILE A 264 11.19 7.12 3.44
CA ILE A 264 11.63 5.74 3.60
C ILE A 264 11.70 5.10 2.21
N PRO A 265 12.84 5.19 1.52
CA PRO A 265 13.00 4.59 0.20
C PRO A 265 13.03 3.06 0.30
N GLY A 266 12.29 2.38 -0.58
CA GLY A 266 12.38 0.95 -0.80
C GLY A 266 13.62 0.64 -1.64
N VAL A 267 14.67 0.14 -1.01
CA VAL A 267 16.01 0.01 -1.63
C VAL A 267 16.37 -1.43 -2.03
N VAL A 268 15.45 -2.38 -1.87
CA VAL A 268 15.60 -3.77 -2.31
C VAL A 268 14.60 -4.05 -3.42
N ASP A 269 15.07 -4.47 -4.58
CA ASP A 269 14.20 -4.89 -5.69
C ASP A 269 13.78 -6.35 -5.50
N SER A 270 12.50 -6.54 -5.17
CA SER A 270 11.91 -7.86 -4.97
C SER A 270 11.36 -8.50 -6.25
N THR A 271 11.39 -7.81 -7.39
CA THR A 271 10.93 -8.33 -8.69
C THR A 271 12.08 -8.92 -9.53
N SER A 272 13.32 -8.65 -9.14
CA SER A 272 14.52 -9.20 -9.78
C SER A 272 14.79 -10.64 -9.36
N ASN A 273 15.37 -11.43 -10.27
CA ASN A 273 15.88 -12.77 -9.98
C ASN A 273 17.27 -12.76 -9.32
N PHE A 274 17.88 -11.58 -9.12
CA PHE A 274 19.18 -11.44 -8.48
C PHE A 274 19.01 -11.28 -6.96
N VAL A 275 19.92 -11.92 -6.21
CA VAL A 275 20.16 -11.57 -4.81
C VAL A 275 21.09 -10.36 -4.82
N GLU A 276 20.54 -9.19 -4.52
CA GLU A 276 21.28 -7.94 -4.62
C GLU A 276 22.43 -7.85 -3.61
N HIS A 277 23.58 -7.31 -4.04
CA HIS A 277 24.74 -7.13 -3.19
C HIS A 277 24.45 -6.04 -2.13
N PRO A 278 24.86 -6.22 -0.86
CA PRO A 278 24.65 -5.22 0.20
C PRO A 278 25.17 -3.81 -0.15
N ASP A 279 26.29 -3.71 -0.84
CA ASP A 279 26.85 -2.41 -1.26
C ASP A 279 25.93 -1.66 -2.23
N LEU A 280 25.17 -2.37 -3.06
CA LEU A 280 24.17 -1.75 -3.93
C LEU A 280 23.05 -1.10 -3.10
N ILE A 281 22.62 -1.77 -2.02
CA ILE A 281 21.63 -1.23 -1.08
C ILE A 281 22.20 0.03 -0.40
N CYS A 282 23.44 -0.01 0.07
CA CYS A 282 24.12 1.15 0.66
C CYS A 282 24.19 2.33 -0.33
N GLN A 283 24.59 2.08 -1.58
CA GLN A 283 24.66 3.11 -2.63
C GLN A 283 23.30 3.75 -2.93
N ARG A 284 22.21 2.98 -2.86
CA ARG A 284 20.84 3.53 -3.01
C ARG A 284 20.48 4.44 -1.85
N LEU A 285 20.77 4.03 -0.61
CA LEU A 285 20.51 4.84 0.58
C LEU A 285 21.34 6.14 0.59
N GLU A 286 22.62 6.09 0.22
CA GLU A 286 23.51 7.26 0.15
C GLU A 286 22.96 8.39 -0.73
N LYS A 287 22.20 8.05 -1.79
CA LYS A 287 21.58 9.04 -2.68
C LYS A 287 20.49 9.88 -1.99
N PHE A 288 19.88 9.39 -0.92
CA PHE A 288 18.87 10.10 -0.16
C PHE A 288 19.42 10.83 1.06
N VAL A 289 20.65 10.53 1.48
CA VAL A 289 21.28 11.12 2.69
C VAL A 289 22.19 12.29 2.33
N ASN A 290 22.81 12.26 1.15
CA ASN A 290 23.73 13.28 0.64
C ASN A 290 23.02 14.31 -0.23
#